data_5116d6dd220a4ac85d39e0435907f906
#
_entry.id   5116d6dd220a4ac85d39e0435907f906
#
_cell.length_a   1.000
_cell.length_b   1.000
_cell.length_c   1.000
_cell.angle_alpha   90.00
_cell.angle_beta   90.00
_cell.angle_gamma   90.00
#
_symmetry.space_group_name_H-M   'P 1'
#
loop_
_entity.id
_entity.type
_entity.pdbx_description
1 polymer ?
#
loop_
_entity_poly.entity_id
_entity_poly.type
_entity_poly.pdbx_seq_one_letter_code
_entity_poly.pdbx_strand_id
1 'polypeptide(L)'
;MKMEFDFKEEKSRIFGDVLRPVAEVIFVNNKREILESVYVDSGADITLIPKSVGELLGFKIGKNDKIEEIKGIGEIGIPIVIKKLKLRIGEKTVNARVAWSLIEEVPLLLGRIDIFRLFDICFKKEEKTVFED
;
A
#
# COMPACT_ATOMS: atom_id res chain seq x y z
N MET A 1 21.22 1.14 -2.28
CA MET A 1 20.63 -0.12 -1.79
C MET A 1 19.57 -0.59 -2.76
N LYS A 2 19.48 -1.87 -2.96
CA LYS A 2 18.57 -2.48 -3.92
C LYS A 2 17.79 -3.59 -3.25
N MET A 3 16.45 -3.59 -3.42
CA MET A 3 15.57 -4.60 -2.85
C MET A 3 14.74 -5.23 -3.94
N GLU A 4 14.63 -6.55 -3.92
CA GLU A 4 13.89 -7.29 -4.92
C GLU A 4 12.81 -8.14 -4.27
N PHE A 5 11.64 -8.16 -4.89
CA PHE A 5 10.51 -8.96 -4.44
C PHE A 5 9.97 -9.75 -5.63
N ASP A 6 9.67 -11.03 -5.41
CA ASP A 6 9.05 -11.84 -6.44
C ASP A 6 7.62 -11.35 -6.72
N PHE A 7 7.21 -11.44 -7.98
CA PHE A 7 5.79 -11.27 -8.31
C PHE A 7 5.00 -12.37 -7.61
N LYS A 8 3.77 -12.05 -7.24
CA LYS A 8 2.88 -12.98 -6.55
C LYS A 8 1.93 -13.64 -7.53
N GLU A 9 1.84 -14.97 -7.50
CA GLU A 9 0.85 -15.70 -8.28
C GLU A 9 -0.51 -15.62 -7.60
N GLU A 10 -1.53 -15.22 -8.36
CA GLU A 10 -2.90 -15.13 -7.89
C GLU A 10 -3.85 -15.66 -8.96
N LYS A 11 -5.03 -16.07 -8.54
CA LYS A 11 -6.06 -16.55 -9.46
C LYS A 11 -6.94 -15.41 -9.92
N SER A 12 -7.07 -15.28 -11.25
CA SER A 12 -7.99 -14.35 -11.87
C SER A 12 -9.19 -15.14 -12.38
N ARG A 13 -10.38 -14.59 -12.20
CA ARG A 13 -11.60 -15.21 -12.72
C ARG A 13 -11.60 -15.30 -14.25
N ILE A 14 -10.93 -14.35 -14.91
CA ILE A 14 -10.93 -14.25 -16.38
C ILE A 14 -9.70 -14.92 -17.00
N PHE A 15 -8.52 -14.74 -16.38
CA PHE A 15 -7.25 -15.11 -16.98
C PHE A 15 -6.59 -16.34 -16.35
N GLY A 16 -7.23 -16.99 -15.38
CA GLY A 16 -6.61 -18.11 -14.67
C GLY A 16 -5.53 -17.60 -13.72
N ASP A 17 -4.35 -18.23 -13.74
CA ASP A 17 -3.24 -17.82 -12.90
C ASP A 17 -2.57 -16.59 -13.51
N VAL A 18 -2.40 -15.55 -12.71
CA VAL A 18 -1.74 -14.30 -13.11
C VAL A 18 -0.65 -13.95 -12.10
N LEU A 19 0.36 -13.23 -12.56
CA LEU A 19 1.45 -12.73 -11.72
C LEU A 19 1.25 -11.24 -11.48
N ARG A 20 1.33 -10.83 -10.20
CA ARG A 20 1.11 -9.45 -9.82
C ARG A 20 2.35 -8.85 -9.16
N PRO A 21 2.65 -7.57 -9.47
CA PRO A 21 3.80 -6.89 -8.86
C PRO A 21 3.48 -6.52 -7.42
N VAL A 22 4.20 -7.13 -6.50
CA VAL A 22 4.04 -6.89 -5.06
C VAL A 22 5.37 -6.56 -4.42
N ALA A 23 5.29 -5.97 -3.24
CA ALA A 23 6.42 -5.77 -2.35
C ALA A 23 5.98 -6.11 -0.93
N GLU A 24 6.92 -6.57 -0.12
CA GLU A 24 6.68 -6.77 1.30
C GLU A 24 7.01 -5.49 2.04
N VAL A 25 6.05 -4.96 2.78
CA VAL A 25 6.18 -3.70 3.50
C VAL A 25 5.78 -3.91 4.95
N ILE A 26 6.59 -3.37 5.86
CA ILE A 26 6.25 -3.35 7.27
C ILE A 26 5.65 -1.99 7.58
N PHE A 27 4.39 -1.98 7.98
CA PHE A 27 3.70 -0.78 8.44
C PHE A 27 3.96 -0.62 9.93
N VAL A 28 4.43 0.57 10.33
CA VAL A 28 4.82 0.83 11.72
C VAL A 28 4.07 2.05 12.24
N ASN A 29 3.30 1.85 13.30
CA ASN A 29 2.65 2.94 14.02
C ASN A 29 2.94 2.80 15.52
N ASN A 30 3.77 3.70 16.04
CA ASN A 30 4.28 3.61 17.40
C ASN A 30 4.97 2.25 17.63
N LYS A 31 4.46 1.42 18.54
CA LYS A 31 5.04 0.09 18.85
C LYS A 31 4.41 -1.05 18.05
N ARG A 32 3.47 -0.74 17.15
CA ARG A 32 2.76 -1.76 16.36
C ARG A 32 3.40 -1.89 15.00
N GLU A 33 3.66 -3.12 14.59
CA GLU A 33 4.24 -3.43 13.29
C GLU A 33 3.43 -4.52 12.63
N ILE A 34 3.15 -4.36 11.33
CA ILE A 34 2.43 -5.35 10.53
C ILE A 34 3.17 -5.52 9.22
N LEU A 35 3.54 -6.77 8.91
CA LEU A 35 4.11 -7.12 7.62
C LEU A 35 2.97 -7.47 6.65
N GLU A 36 2.94 -6.80 5.51
CA GLU A 36 1.95 -7.05 4.48
C GLU A 36 2.58 -7.08 3.09
N SER A 37 2.02 -7.90 2.23
CA SER A 37 2.32 -7.88 0.81
C SER A 37 1.37 -6.89 0.15
N VAL A 38 1.93 -5.88 -0.52
CA VAL A 38 1.16 -4.80 -1.13
C VAL A 38 1.33 -4.83 -2.65
N TYR A 39 0.28 -4.50 -3.38
CA TYR A 39 0.40 -4.28 -4.82
C TYR A 39 1.11 -2.96 -5.07
N VAL A 40 2.14 -2.99 -5.89
CA VAL A 40 2.85 -1.75 -6.27
C VAL A 40 2.09 -1.14 -7.43
N ASP A 41 1.42 -0.02 -7.17
CA ASP A 41 0.49 0.59 -8.11
C ASP A 41 0.88 2.01 -8.46
N SER A 42 1.49 2.18 -9.64
CA SER A 42 1.89 3.51 -10.12
C SER A 42 0.69 4.39 -10.48
N GLY A 43 -0.50 3.81 -10.63
CA GLY A 43 -1.73 4.54 -10.90
C GLY A 43 -2.41 5.08 -9.65
N ALA A 44 -2.02 4.61 -8.46
CA ALA A 44 -2.59 5.09 -7.21
C ALA A 44 -1.83 6.31 -6.70
N ASP A 45 -2.55 7.36 -6.36
CA ASP A 45 -1.94 8.57 -5.78
C ASP A 45 -1.34 8.28 -4.42
N ILE A 46 -2.04 7.54 -3.58
CA ILE A 46 -1.69 7.31 -2.18
C ILE A 46 -1.80 5.83 -1.83
N THR A 47 -0.99 5.39 -0.88
CA THR A 47 -1.06 4.04 -0.32
C THR A 47 -2.41 3.84 0.36
N LEU A 48 -3.06 2.72 0.08
CA LEU A 48 -4.39 2.39 0.59
C LEU A 48 -4.30 1.14 1.46
N ILE A 49 -4.85 1.22 2.66
CA ILE A 49 -4.92 0.07 3.58
C ILE A 49 -6.35 -0.22 3.97
N PRO A 50 -6.74 -1.51 4.07
CA PRO A 50 -8.07 -1.89 4.52
C PRO A 50 -8.34 -1.48 5.96
N LYS A 51 -9.62 -1.46 6.33
CA LYS A 51 -10.05 -1.09 7.68
C LYS A 51 -9.35 -1.90 8.76
N SER A 52 -9.28 -3.22 8.61
CA SER A 52 -8.69 -4.11 9.62
C SER A 52 -7.20 -3.85 9.84
N VAL A 53 -6.46 -3.51 8.78
CA VAL A 53 -5.03 -3.21 8.89
C VAL A 53 -4.83 -1.95 9.74
N GLY A 54 -5.62 -0.91 9.51
CA GLY A 54 -5.56 0.30 10.31
C GLY A 54 -5.94 0.05 11.77
N GLU A 55 -6.93 -0.79 12.00
CA GLU A 55 -7.32 -1.16 13.36
C GLU A 55 -6.20 -1.90 14.09
N LEU A 56 -5.55 -2.84 13.42
CA LEU A 56 -4.39 -3.54 13.99
C LEU A 56 -3.23 -2.59 14.28
N LEU A 57 -3.09 -1.52 13.49
CA LEU A 57 -2.10 -0.48 13.73
C LEU A 57 -2.51 0.50 14.83
N GLY A 58 -3.71 0.33 15.38
CA GLY A 58 -4.22 1.19 16.44
C GLY A 58 -4.84 2.49 15.97
N PHE A 59 -5.14 2.60 14.69
CA PHE A 59 -5.79 3.80 14.17
C PHE A 59 -7.23 3.92 14.68
N LYS A 60 -7.61 5.16 14.99
CA LYS A 60 -8.97 5.53 15.39
C LYS A 60 -9.30 6.85 14.70
N ILE A 61 -10.58 7.08 14.50
CA ILE A 61 -11.04 8.37 13.98
C ILE A 61 -10.99 9.37 15.13
N GLY A 62 -10.12 10.37 15.01
CA GLY A 62 -9.99 11.45 15.98
C GLY A 62 -10.87 12.64 15.66
N LYS A 63 -10.91 13.61 16.59
CA LYS A 63 -11.72 14.82 16.44
C LYS A 63 -11.33 15.66 15.22
N ASN A 64 -10.03 15.68 14.91
CA ASN A 64 -9.50 16.49 13.81
C ASN A 64 -9.39 15.73 12.51
N ASP A 65 -9.75 14.45 12.50
CA ASP A 65 -9.71 13.65 11.30
C ASP A 65 -10.89 14.02 10.40
N LYS A 66 -10.59 14.15 9.12
CA LYS A 66 -11.58 14.42 8.11
C LYS A 66 -11.80 13.15 7.28
N ILE A 67 -13.07 12.76 7.14
CA ILE A 67 -13.41 11.66 6.26
C ILE A 67 -13.47 12.22 4.85
N GLU A 68 -12.65 11.67 3.97
CA GLU A 68 -12.59 12.04 2.58
C GLU A 68 -12.98 10.84 1.73
N GLU A 69 -13.21 11.08 0.45
CA GLU A 69 -13.58 10.03 -0.48
C GLU A 69 -12.57 9.97 -1.61
N ILE A 70 -12.05 8.77 -1.88
CA ILE A 70 -11.21 8.55 -3.05
C ILE A 70 -11.96 7.69 -4.05
N LYS A 71 -11.78 8.01 -5.34
CA LYS A 71 -12.40 7.29 -6.44
C LYS A 71 -11.32 6.75 -7.37
N GLY A 72 -11.51 5.51 -7.81
CA GLY A 72 -10.71 4.93 -8.87
C GLY A 72 -11.47 4.93 -10.18
N ILE A 73 -11.21 3.93 -11.00
CA ILE A 73 -11.99 3.70 -12.22
C ILE A 73 -13.38 3.22 -11.78
N GLY A 74 -14.41 3.96 -12.16
CA GLY A 74 -15.77 3.75 -11.72
C GLY A 74 -16.23 4.90 -10.83
N GLU A 75 -17.49 4.89 -10.40
CA GLU A 75 -18.09 6.03 -9.71
C GLU A 75 -18.20 5.85 -8.20
N ILE A 76 -17.90 4.66 -7.68
CA ILE A 76 -18.05 4.38 -6.26
C ILE A 76 -16.81 4.90 -5.51
N GLY A 77 -17.04 5.85 -4.61
CA GLY A 77 -15.98 6.36 -3.74
C GLY A 77 -15.76 5.49 -2.52
N ILE A 78 -14.54 5.50 -2.04
CA ILE A 78 -14.14 4.79 -0.83
C ILE A 78 -13.94 5.84 0.27
N PRO A 79 -14.65 5.72 1.40
CA PRO A 79 -14.42 6.64 2.52
C PRO A 79 -13.10 6.30 3.20
N ILE A 80 -12.27 7.32 3.38
CA ILE A 80 -10.94 7.15 3.95
C ILE A 80 -10.65 8.26 4.97
N VAL A 81 -9.67 7.96 5.83
CA VAL A 81 -9.03 8.96 6.68
C VAL A 81 -7.54 8.93 6.39
N ILE A 82 -6.93 10.09 6.19
CA ILE A 82 -5.48 10.17 5.98
C ILE A 82 -4.77 10.03 7.32
N LYS A 83 -3.86 9.06 7.40
CA LYS A 83 -3.04 8.83 8.59
C LYS A 83 -1.56 8.88 8.22
N LYS A 84 -0.75 9.26 9.19
CA LYS A 84 0.72 9.26 9.05
C LYS A 84 1.29 8.10 9.82
N LEU A 85 2.24 7.40 9.21
CA LEU A 85 2.95 6.29 9.85
C LEU A 85 4.31 6.12 9.20
N LYS A 86 5.02 5.06 9.58
CA LYS A 86 6.28 4.70 8.93
C LYS A 86 6.08 3.43 8.14
N LEU A 87 6.70 3.37 6.97
CA LEU A 87 6.78 2.17 6.15
C LEU A 87 8.24 1.74 6.08
N ARG A 88 8.49 0.47 6.35
CA ARG A 88 9.82 -0.10 6.17
C ARG A 88 9.80 -1.00 4.96
N ILE A 89 10.60 -0.64 3.96
CA ILE A 89 10.75 -1.39 2.71
C ILE A 89 12.22 -1.81 2.64
N GLY A 90 12.46 -3.12 2.80
CA GLY A 90 13.82 -3.61 2.99
C GLY A 90 14.43 -3.01 4.24
N GLU A 91 15.56 -2.34 4.09
CA GLU A 91 16.26 -1.70 5.22
C GLU A 91 15.89 -0.21 5.38
N LYS A 92 15.11 0.34 4.45
CA LYS A 92 14.78 1.77 4.47
C LYS A 92 13.42 2.00 5.12
N THR A 93 13.41 2.90 6.10
CA THR A 93 12.19 3.35 6.78
C THR A 93 11.84 4.75 6.29
N VAL A 94 10.62 4.94 5.85
CA VAL A 94 10.14 6.22 5.32
C VAL A 94 8.89 6.67 6.09
N ASN A 95 8.76 7.97 6.28
CA ASN A 95 7.53 8.56 6.81
C ASN A 95 6.56 8.70 5.65
N ALA A 96 5.35 8.25 5.82
CA ALA A 96 4.37 8.24 4.75
C ALA A 96 2.97 8.54 5.23
N ARG A 97 2.21 9.16 4.34
CA ARG A 97 0.77 9.30 4.50
C ARG A 97 0.11 8.11 3.83
N VAL A 98 -0.88 7.57 4.49
CA VAL A 98 -1.68 6.47 3.94
C VAL A 98 -3.16 6.82 4.02
N ALA A 99 -3.93 6.28 3.10
CA ALA A 99 -5.38 6.34 3.15
C ALA A 99 -5.86 5.10 3.90
N TRP A 100 -6.36 5.31 5.09
CA TRP A 100 -6.98 4.24 5.87
C TRP A 100 -8.43 4.13 5.45
N SER A 101 -8.78 3.05 4.79
CA SER A 101 -10.15 2.80 4.35
C SER A 101 -11.05 2.50 5.55
N LEU A 102 -12.25 3.07 5.55
CA LEU A 102 -13.26 2.76 6.56
C LEU A 102 -14.11 1.56 6.17
N ILE A 103 -13.80 0.94 5.02
CA ILE A 103 -14.40 -0.33 4.61
C ILE A 103 -13.31 -1.38 4.41
N GLU A 104 -13.68 -2.65 4.56
CA GLU A 104 -12.70 -3.75 4.50
C GLU A 104 -12.35 -4.17 3.07
N GLU A 105 -13.31 -4.16 2.18
CA GLU A 105 -13.15 -4.74 0.83
C GLU A 105 -12.44 -3.78 -0.13
N VAL A 106 -11.19 -3.48 0.18
CA VAL A 106 -10.30 -2.70 -0.68
C VAL A 106 -8.96 -3.43 -0.80
N PRO A 107 -8.28 -3.28 -1.93
CA PRO A 107 -6.94 -3.86 -2.05
C PRO A 107 -5.93 -3.07 -1.21
N LEU A 108 -4.87 -3.76 -0.81
CA LEU A 108 -3.73 -3.16 -0.13
C LEU A 108 -2.75 -2.69 -1.19
N LEU A 109 -2.70 -1.38 -1.42
CA LEU A 109 -1.92 -0.78 -2.51
C LEU A 109 -0.80 0.10 -1.97
N LEU A 110 0.38 0.03 -2.60
CA LEU A 110 1.44 1.00 -2.40
C LEU A 110 1.33 2.05 -3.51
N GLY A 111 0.95 3.27 -3.13
CA GLY A 111 0.78 4.37 -4.05
C GLY A 111 2.00 5.28 -4.13
N ARG A 112 1.87 6.37 -4.90
CA ARG A 112 3.01 7.24 -5.22
C ARG A 112 3.41 8.20 -4.10
N ILE A 113 2.44 8.82 -3.43
CA ILE A 113 2.72 9.88 -2.43
C ILE A 113 3.67 9.38 -1.35
N ASP A 114 4.72 10.14 -1.12
CA ASP A 114 5.79 9.92 -0.12
C ASP A 114 6.69 8.70 -0.40
N ILE A 115 6.41 7.91 -1.43
CA ILE A 115 7.15 6.69 -1.74
C ILE A 115 7.95 6.84 -3.04
N PHE A 116 7.28 7.16 -4.16
CA PHE A 116 7.92 7.11 -5.48
C PHE A 116 9.04 8.13 -5.68
N ARG A 117 9.07 9.19 -4.90
CA ARG A 117 10.16 10.15 -4.94
C ARG A 117 11.44 9.68 -4.25
N LEU A 118 11.35 8.60 -3.47
CA LEU A 118 12.46 8.07 -2.69
C LEU A 118 13.09 6.82 -3.30
N PHE A 119 12.44 6.21 -4.28
CA PHE A 119 12.88 4.96 -4.90
C PHE A 119 12.68 5.00 -6.40
N ASP A 120 13.64 4.46 -7.11
CA ASP A 120 13.39 3.98 -8.47
C ASP A 120 12.72 2.62 -8.34
N ILE A 121 11.63 2.42 -9.06
CA ILE A 121 10.87 1.16 -9.00
C ILE A 121 10.80 0.58 -10.40
N CYS A 122 11.22 -0.66 -10.53
CA CYS A 122 11.27 -1.35 -11.81
C CYS A 122 10.55 -2.70 -11.71
N PHE A 123 9.77 -3.01 -12.72
CA PHE A 123 9.16 -4.33 -12.89
C PHE A 123 9.94 -5.10 -13.95
N LYS A 124 10.58 -6.19 -13.54
CA LYS A 124 11.40 -7.01 -14.46
C LYS A 124 10.62 -8.22 -14.92
N LYS A 125 10.05 -8.16 -16.13
CA LYS A 125 9.45 -9.29 -16.86
C LYS A 125 8.45 -10.14 -16.05
N GLU A 126 7.58 -9.53 -15.30
CA GLU A 126 6.65 -10.25 -14.42
C GLU A 126 7.34 -11.21 -13.43
N GLU A 127 8.61 -11.01 -13.16
CA GLU A 127 9.37 -11.86 -12.23
C GLU A 127 9.69 -11.12 -10.93
N LYS A 128 10.16 -9.88 -11.03
CA LYS A 128 10.64 -9.12 -9.88
C LYS A 128 10.12 -7.70 -9.86
N THR A 129 9.75 -7.24 -8.67
CA THR A 129 9.60 -5.82 -8.37
C THR A 129 10.89 -5.38 -7.70
N VAL A 130 11.54 -4.36 -8.24
CA VAL A 130 12.84 -3.89 -7.74
C VAL A 130 12.70 -2.47 -7.25
N PHE A 131 13.13 -2.23 -6.01
CA PHE A 131 13.23 -0.89 -5.42
C PHE A 131 14.70 -0.54 -5.29
N GLU A 132 15.05 0.65 -5.71
CA GLU A 132 16.42 1.14 -5.63
C GLU A 132 16.42 2.59 -5.15
N ASP A 133 17.16 2.87 -4.09
CA ASP A 133 17.27 4.23 -3.55
C ASP A 133 18.56 4.95 -3.93
#